data_e80bcf5c0a5b0b0a472dec44dfeae2ba
#
_entry.id   e80bcf5c0a5b0b0a472dec44dfeae2ba
#
_cell.length_a   1.000
_cell.length_b   1.000
_cell.length_c   1.000
_cell.angle_alpha   90.00
_cell.angle_beta   90.00
_cell.angle_gamma   90.00
#
_symmetry.space_group_name_H-M   'P 1'
#
loop_
_entity.id
_entity.type
_entity.pdbx_description
1 polymer ?
#
loop_
_entity_poly.entity_id
_entity_poly.type
_entity_poly.pdbx_seq_one_letter_code
_entity_poly.pdbx_strand_id
1 'polypeptide(L)'
;MNRVACIASKPAPTRIMFVWLVMCMLLSSCTSLPLPRKTPTLALPMQLHIQREQAEQRQDWLLVIQQQGPALRWSLMDPLGIPLARQLLQDGTWQADGLLPPNPEARELFAALLFALTPATELADNYPQAKTAADLRVIEQRWQVHYQQPEPFRIDMKGDLHYTISPLEAAP
;
A
#
# COMPACT_ATOMS: atom_id res chain seq x y z
N MET A 1 -4.50 73.29 -27.84
CA MET A 1 -3.25 72.44 -27.72
C MET A 1 -3.52 71.43 -26.65
N ASN A 2 -4.04 70.25 -27.07
CA ASN A 2 -4.35 69.15 -26.15
C ASN A 2 -3.26 68.07 -26.28
N ARG A 3 -2.49 67.85 -25.21
CA ARG A 3 -1.55 66.73 -25.10
C ARG A 3 -2.30 65.53 -24.57
N VAL A 4 -2.43 64.54 -25.41
CA VAL A 4 -2.89 63.21 -25.02
C VAL A 4 -1.72 62.45 -24.41
N ALA A 5 -1.83 62.11 -23.12
CA ALA A 5 -0.83 61.32 -22.42
C ALA A 5 -1.09 59.83 -22.73
N CYS A 6 -0.14 59.19 -23.45
CA CYS A 6 -0.12 57.74 -23.61
C CYS A 6 0.24 57.07 -22.28
N ILE A 7 -0.69 56.35 -21.72
CA ILE A 7 -0.44 55.45 -20.56
C ILE A 7 0.19 54.17 -21.11
N ALA A 8 1.50 54.01 -20.88
CA ALA A 8 2.20 52.78 -21.17
C ALA A 8 1.79 51.73 -20.11
N SER A 9 1.03 50.75 -20.49
CA SER A 9 0.74 49.58 -19.67
C SER A 9 1.99 48.71 -19.57
N LYS A 10 2.50 48.54 -18.34
CA LYS A 10 3.60 47.59 -18.05
C LYS A 10 3.15 46.17 -18.34
N PRO A 11 3.90 45.34 -19.10
CA PRO A 11 3.59 43.96 -19.26
C PRO A 11 3.74 43.23 -17.90
N ALA A 12 2.71 42.52 -17.51
CA ALA A 12 2.68 41.69 -16.30
C ALA A 12 3.79 40.60 -16.39
N PRO A 13 4.37 40.21 -15.27
CA PRO A 13 5.57 39.37 -15.25
C PRO A 13 5.21 37.90 -15.62
N THR A 14 5.27 37.62 -16.91
CA THR A 14 5.13 36.27 -17.49
C THR A 14 6.07 35.24 -16.81
N ARG A 15 7.19 35.73 -16.25
CA ARG A 15 8.13 34.90 -15.49
C ARG A 15 7.54 34.33 -14.19
N ILE A 16 6.72 35.10 -13.46
CA ILE A 16 6.08 34.62 -12.22
C ILE A 16 5.05 33.55 -12.55
N MET A 17 4.26 33.74 -13.59
CA MET A 17 3.26 32.76 -14.03
C MET A 17 3.93 31.46 -14.52
N PHE A 18 5.08 31.55 -15.18
CA PHE A 18 5.84 30.38 -15.60
C PHE A 18 6.45 29.61 -14.40
N VAL A 19 6.94 30.31 -13.39
CA VAL A 19 7.44 29.71 -12.14
C VAL A 19 6.32 29.00 -11.38
N TRP A 20 5.12 29.60 -11.29
CA TRP A 20 3.96 28.97 -10.68
C TRP A 20 3.49 27.73 -11.45
N LEU A 21 3.50 27.77 -12.77
CA LEU A 21 3.13 26.62 -13.62
C LEU A 21 4.12 25.46 -13.46
N VAL A 22 5.43 25.74 -13.42
CA VAL A 22 6.48 24.74 -13.20
C VAL A 22 6.39 24.17 -11.77
N MET A 23 6.09 25.00 -10.77
CA MET A 23 5.93 24.58 -9.39
C MET A 23 4.69 23.67 -9.20
N CYS A 24 3.60 23.94 -9.91
CA CYS A 24 2.42 23.05 -9.91
C CYS A 24 2.68 21.68 -10.58
N MET A 25 3.53 21.63 -11.60
CA MET A 25 3.91 20.36 -12.26
C MET A 25 4.80 19.47 -11.38
N LEU A 26 5.52 20.03 -10.42
CA LEU A 26 6.39 19.27 -9.52
C LEU A 26 5.65 18.59 -8.36
N LEU A 27 4.37 18.91 -8.12
CA LEU A 27 3.57 18.38 -7.02
C LEU A 27 2.78 17.10 -7.37
N SER A 28 2.83 16.63 -8.60
CA SER A 28 2.07 15.44 -9.05
C SER A 28 2.85 14.13 -8.87
N SER A 29 3.58 13.95 -7.76
CA SER A 29 4.15 12.65 -7.42
C SER A 29 3.07 11.76 -6.79
N CYS A 30 2.17 11.22 -7.61
CA CYS A 30 1.35 10.07 -7.20
C CYS A 30 2.29 8.85 -7.07
N THR A 31 2.76 8.57 -5.86
CA THR A 31 3.46 7.31 -5.58
C THR A 31 2.46 6.17 -5.63
N SER A 32 2.43 5.43 -6.74
CA SER A 32 1.65 4.20 -6.85
C SER A 32 2.13 3.18 -5.82
N LEU A 33 1.20 2.33 -5.32
CA LEU A 33 1.58 1.21 -4.46
C LEU A 33 2.47 0.23 -5.24
N PRO A 34 3.59 -0.23 -4.67
CA PRO A 34 4.36 -1.31 -5.25
C PRO A 34 3.50 -2.57 -5.35
N LEU A 35 3.28 -3.07 -6.56
CA LEU A 35 2.56 -4.31 -6.82
C LEU A 35 3.46 -5.28 -7.57
N PRO A 36 3.24 -6.60 -7.43
CA PRO A 36 4.03 -7.58 -8.16
C PRO A 36 3.72 -7.51 -9.66
N ARG A 37 4.68 -7.84 -10.49
CA ARG A 37 4.49 -7.93 -11.94
C ARG A 37 3.51 -9.04 -12.35
N LYS A 38 3.46 -10.10 -11.55
CA LYS A 38 2.54 -11.24 -11.69
C LYS A 38 2.01 -11.60 -10.32
N THR A 39 0.82 -12.16 -10.26
CA THR A 39 0.28 -12.69 -9.01
C THR A 39 1.20 -13.77 -8.47
N PRO A 40 1.78 -13.63 -7.26
CA PRO A 40 2.67 -14.62 -6.69
C PRO A 40 1.91 -15.89 -6.28
N THR A 41 2.63 -17.00 -6.22
CA THR A 41 2.08 -18.27 -5.74
C THR A 41 1.88 -18.22 -4.24
N LEU A 42 0.63 -18.24 -3.79
CA LEU A 42 0.26 -18.24 -2.36
C LEU A 42 -0.37 -19.57 -1.98
N ALA A 43 -0.09 -20.04 -0.75
CA ALA A 43 -0.74 -21.23 -0.18
C ALA A 43 -2.15 -20.88 0.30
N LEU A 44 -3.13 -20.90 -0.58
CA LEU A 44 -4.51 -20.51 -0.32
C LEU A 44 -5.40 -21.68 0.10
N PRO A 45 -6.45 -21.48 0.91
CA PRO A 45 -6.78 -20.23 1.60
C PRO A 45 -5.84 -19.92 2.75
N MET A 46 -5.59 -18.63 3.03
CA MET A 46 -4.80 -18.17 4.17
C MET A 46 -5.69 -17.45 5.17
N GLN A 47 -5.48 -17.74 6.44
CA GLN A 47 -6.11 -17.02 7.56
C GLN A 47 -5.00 -16.46 8.44
N LEU A 48 -5.00 -15.16 8.62
CA LEU A 48 -3.94 -14.45 9.33
C LEU A 48 -4.55 -13.61 10.47
N HIS A 49 -3.90 -13.68 11.62
CA HIS A 49 -4.07 -12.71 12.68
C HIS A 49 -3.12 -11.54 12.43
N ILE A 50 -3.65 -10.34 12.48
CA ILE A 50 -2.90 -9.10 12.28
C ILE A 50 -3.05 -8.24 13.51
N GLN A 51 -1.94 -7.92 14.13
CA GLN A 51 -1.88 -6.98 15.22
C GLN A 51 -1.34 -5.65 14.70
N ARG A 52 -2.19 -4.64 14.71
CA ARG A 52 -1.87 -3.28 14.31
C ARG A 52 -1.42 -2.48 15.52
N GLU A 53 -0.27 -1.86 15.43
CA GLU A 53 0.25 -0.99 16.47
C GLU A 53 0.65 0.36 15.87
N GLN A 54 0.13 1.43 16.47
CA GLN A 54 0.49 2.80 16.10
C GLN A 54 0.42 3.69 17.35
N ALA A 55 1.52 4.36 17.68
CA ALA A 55 1.69 5.06 18.95
C ALA A 55 1.37 4.11 20.13
N GLU A 56 0.46 4.46 21.01
CA GLU A 56 0.05 3.63 22.15
C GLU A 56 -1.22 2.79 21.87
N GLN A 57 -1.70 2.78 20.62
CA GLN A 57 -2.92 2.06 20.24
C GLN A 57 -2.57 0.73 19.62
N ARG A 58 -3.25 -0.32 20.07
CA ARG A 58 -3.17 -1.67 19.55
C ARG A 58 -4.56 -2.15 19.14
N GLN A 59 -4.63 -2.79 17.97
CA GLN A 59 -5.85 -3.36 17.43
C GLN A 59 -5.54 -4.75 16.86
N ASP A 60 -6.46 -5.67 17.06
CA ASP A 60 -6.36 -7.01 16.51
C ASP A 60 -7.35 -7.16 15.36
N TRP A 61 -6.90 -7.71 14.24
CA TRP A 61 -7.70 -7.93 13.04
C TRP A 61 -7.52 -9.35 12.54
N LEU A 62 -8.52 -9.82 11.81
CA LEU A 62 -8.48 -11.09 11.10
C LEU A 62 -8.48 -10.84 9.60
N LEU A 63 -7.58 -11.48 8.87
CA LEU A 63 -7.52 -11.40 7.42
C LEU A 63 -7.70 -12.78 6.81
N VAL A 64 -8.62 -12.89 5.86
CA VAL A 64 -8.80 -14.07 5.02
C VAL A 64 -8.41 -13.72 3.59
N ILE A 65 -7.50 -14.51 3.01
CA ILE A 65 -7.11 -14.44 1.60
C ILE A 65 -7.53 -15.73 0.93
N GLN A 66 -8.33 -15.63 -0.13
CA GLN A 66 -8.83 -16.82 -0.83
C GLN A 66 -8.95 -16.58 -2.33
N GLN A 67 -8.88 -17.67 -3.09
CA GLN A 67 -9.12 -17.62 -4.54
C GLN A 67 -10.61 -17.44 -4.82
N GLN A 68 -10.93 -16.51 -5.73
CA GLN A 68 -12.28 -16.29 -6.23
C GLN A 68 -12.25 -16.16 -7.77
N GLY A 69 -12.49 -17.25 -8.46
CA GLY A 69 -12.30 -17.27 -9.90
C GLY A 69 -10.87 -16.86 -10.28
N PRO A 70 -10.66 -15.89 -11.18
CA PRO A 70 -9.34 -15.41 -11.53
C PRO A 70 -8.73 -14.42 -10.51
N ALA A 71 -9.50 -13.93 -9.53
CA ALA A 71 -9.09 -12.92 -8.56
C ALA A 71 -8.71 -13.53 -7.22
N LEU A 72 -7.90 -12.79 -6.44
CA LEU A 72 -7.67 -13.04 -5.02
C LEU A 72 -8.58 -12.12 -4.20
N ARG A 73 -9.43 -12.70 -3.37
CA ARG A 73 -10.26 -11.96 -2.42
C ARG A 73 -9.51 -11.78 -1.12
N TRP A 74 -9.48 -10.55 -0.63
CA TRP A 74 -8.90 -10.13 0.63
C TRP A 74 -10.01 -9.56 1.51
N SER A 75 -10.25 -10.18 2.66
CA SER A 75 -11.30 -9.81 3.61
C SER A 75 -10.70 -9.55 4.98
N LEU A 76 -10.63 -8.27 5.36
CA LEU A 76 -10.16 -7.82 6.66
C LEU A 76 -11.37 -7.55 7.55
N MET A 77 -11.33 -8.05 8.78
CA MET A 77 -12.40 -7.90 9.77
C MET A 77 -11.84 -7.69 11.17
N ASP A 78 -12.64 -7.14 12.05
CA ASP A 78 -12.32 -7.09 13.47
C ASP A 78 -12.56 -8.46 14.15
N PRO A 79 -12.18 -8.63 15.42
CA PRO A 79 -12.41 -9.89 16.15
C PRO A 79 -13.87 -10.30 16.31
N LEU A 80 -14.82 -9.37 16.12
CA LEU A 80 -16.26 -9.66 16.16
C LEU A 80 -16.81 -10.08 14.78
N GLY A 81 -15.95 -10.13 13.75
CA GLY A 81 -16.32 -10.47 12.39
C GLY A 81 -16.91 -9.31 11.58
N ILE A 82 -16.82 -8.07 12.09
CA ILE A 82 -17.28 -6.89 11.37
C ILE A 82 -16.26 -6.55 10.27
N PRO A 83 -16.69 -6.46 9.00
CA PRO A 83 -15.77 -6.21 7.91
C PRO A 83 -15.22 -4.78 7.94
N LEU A 84 -13.90 -4.65 7.95
CA LEU A 84 -13.16 -3.38 7.89
C LEU A 84 -12.78 -3.01 6.46
N ALA A 85 -12.47 -4.02 5.63
CA ALA A 85 -12.17 -3.85 4.21
C ALA A 85 -12.37 -5.16 3.45
N ARG A 86 -12.85 -5.06 2.21
CA ARG A 86 -12.93 -6.17 1.27
C ARG A 86 -12.49 -5.71 -0.11
N GLN A 87 -11.53 -6.42 -0.71
CA GLN A 87 -11.00 -6.08 -2.02
C GLN A 87 -10.69 -7.35 -2.82
N LEU A 88 -10.76 -7.22 -4.13
CA LEU A 88 -10.31 -8.21 -5.09
C LEU A 88 -9.03 -7.71 -5.75
N LEU A 89 -8.02 -8.56 -5.82
CA LEU A 89 -6.85 -8.34 -6.65
C LEU A 89 -6.98 -9.19 -7.91
N GLN A 90 -7.10 -8.54 -9.06
CA GLN A 90 -7.14 -9.19 -10.35
C GLN A 90 -6.25 -8.43 -11.34
N ASP A 91 -5.41 -9.14 -12.08
CA ASP A 91 -4.52 -8.57 -13.11
C ASP A 91 -3.70 -7.36 -12.61
N GLY A 92 -3.17 -7.46 -11.38
CA GLY A 92 -2.40 -6.39 -10.75
C GLY A 92 -3.22 -5.17 -10.33
N THR A 93 -4.54 -5.24 -10.32
CA THR A 93 -5.43 -4.13 -9.99
C THR A 93 -6.32 -4.46 -8.80
N TRP A 94 -6.38 -3.54 -7.83
CA TRP A 94 -7.29 -3.64 -6.70
C TRP A 94 -8.67 -3.11 -7.08
N GLN A 95 -9.70 -3.91 -6.83
CA GLN A 95 -11.10 -3.58 -7.03
C GLN A 95 -11.87 -3.67 -5.72
N ALA A 96 -12.91 -2.84 -5.55
CA ALA A 96 -13.80 -2.97 -4.41
C ALA A 96 -14.60 -4.28 -4.49
N ASP A 97 -14.77 -4.96 -3.35
CA ASP A 97 -15.63 -6.12 -3.24
C ASP A 97 -16.82 -5.79 -2.32
N GLY A 98 -17.94 -5.45 -2.93
CA GLY A 98 -19.18 -5.05 -2.25
C GLY A 98 -19.28 -3.55 -1.98
N LEU A 99 -20.10 -3.18 -0.99
CA LEU A 99 -20.51 -1.81 -0.70
C LEU A 99 -19.67 -1.12 0.40
N LEU A 100 -18.60 -1.75 0.88
CA LEU A 100 -17.73 -1.11 1.88
C LEU A 100 -17.02 0.10 1.25
N PRO A 101 -16.94 1.22 1.98
CA PRO A 101 -16.20 2.38 1.50
C PRO A 101 -14.72 2.03 1.30
N PRO A 102 -14.02 2.73 0.38
CA PRO A 102 -12.60 2.54 0.19
C PRO A 102 -11.83 2.78 1.49
N ASN A 103 -10.96 1.82 1.85
CA ASN A 103 -10.06 1.92 2.99
C ASN A 103 -8.61 1.96 2.49
N PRO A 104 -7.97 3.15 2.42
CA PRO A 104 -6.61 3.29 1.92
C PRO A 104 -5.57 2.58 2.78
N GLU A 105 -5.74 2.55 4.11
CA GLU A 105 -4.84 1.85 5.03
C GLU A 105 -4.87 0.34 4.77
N ALA A 106 -6.06 -0.24 4.66
CA ALA A 106 -6.19 -1.66 4.35
C ALA A 106 -5.61 -2.01 2.96
N ARG A 107 -5.77 -1.13 1.97
CA ARG A 107 -5.18 -1.34 0.63
C ARG A 107 -3.65 -1.33 0.69
N GLU A 108 -3.06 -0.43 1.46
CA GLU A 108 -1.61 -0.39 1.64
C GLU A 108 -1.11 -1.62 2.40
N LEU A 109 -1.80 -2.03 3.46
CA LEU A 109 -1.51 -3.26 4.19
C LEU A 109 -1.58 -4.48 3.28
N PHE A 110 -2.62 -4.61 2.43
CA PHE A 110 -2.76 -5.74 1.50
C PHE A 110 -1.61 -5.80 0.49
N ALA A 111 -1.18 -4.65 -0.04
CA ALA A 111 -0.05 -4.59 -0.94
C ALA A 111 1.28 -4.96 -0.24
N ALA A 112 1.47 -4.50 1.00
CA ALA A 112 2.64 -4.85 1.81
C ALA A 112 2.67 -6.33 2.20
N LEU A 113 1.50 -6.91 2.54
CA LEU A 113 1.36 -8.34 2.80
C LEU A 113 1.64 -9.17 1.55
N LEU A 114 1.15 -8.74 0.38
CA LEU A 114 1.43 -9.43 -0.87
C LEU A 114 2.94 -9.46 -1.17
N PHE A 115 3.65 -8.36 -0.90
CA PHE A 115 5.11 -8.31 -0.95
C PHE A 115 5.77 -9.26 0.05
N ALA A 116 5.31 -9.24 1.31
CA ALA A 116 5.86 -10.08 2.37
C ALA A 116 5.66 -11.59 2.09
N LEU A 117 4.47 -11.96 1.60
CA LEU A 117 4.08 -13.35 1.35
C LEU A 117 4.61 -13.90 0.01
N THR A 118 5.16 -13.05 -0.86
CA THR A 118 5.75 -13.51 -2.13
C THR A 118 6.90 -14.47 -1.85
N PRO A 119 6.90 -15.71 -2.45
CA PRO A 119 7.99 -16.65 -2.30
C PRO A 119 9.35 -16.04 -2.67
N ALA A 120 10.41 -16.42 -1.96
CA ALA A 120 11.76 -15.90 -2.22
C ALA A 120 12.23 -16.16 -3.65
N THR A 121 11.81 -17.28 -4.25
CA THR A 121 12.11 -17.67 -5.63
C THR A 121 11.44 -16.77 -6.67
N GLU A 122 10.34 -16.13 -6.32
CA GLU A 122 9.56 -15.27 -7.22
C GLU A 122 9.81 -13.77 -6.95
N LEU A 123 10.53 -13.45 -5.87
CA LEU A 123 10.65 -12.06 -5.37
C LEU A 123 11.38 -11.15 -6.37
N ALA A 124 12.50 -11.60 -6.93
CA ALA A 124 13.29 -10.80 -7.87
C ALA A 124 12.54 -10.47 -9.16
N ASP A 125 11.72 -11.41 -9.65
CA ASP A 125 10.91 -11.23 -10.85
C ASP A 125 9.73 -10.30 -10.61
N ASN A 126 9.07 -10.44 -9.44
CA ASN A 126 7.88 -9.66 -9.09
C ASN A 126 8.21 -8.26 -8.57
N TYR A 127 9.31 -8.13 -7.83
CA TYR A 127 9.70 -6.87 -7.19
C TYR A 127 11.20 -6.60 -7.41
N PRO A 128 11.64 -6.23 -8.61
CA PRO A 128 13.06 -6.04 -8.93
C PRO A 128 13.74 -4.94 -8.13
N GLN A 129 12.98 -4.01 -7.55
CA GLN A 129 13.46 -2.95 -6.66
C GLN A 129 13.60 -3.40 -5.19
N ALA A 130 13.14 -4.60 -4.85
CA ALA A 130 13.24 -5.13 -3.48
C ALA A 130 14.70 -5.42 -3.12
N LYS A 131 15.05 -5.14 -1.86
CA LYS A 131 16.31 -5.53 -1.25
C LYS A 131 16.05 -6.58 -0.19
N THR A 132 16.90 -7.60 -0.14
CA THR A 132 16.80 -8.69 0.84
C THR A 132 18.11 -8.86 1.59
N ALA A 133 18.02 -9.12 2.88
CA ALA A 133 19.15 -9.50 3.72
C ALA A 133 18.63 -10.46 4.80
N ALA A 134 19.16 -11.68 4.83
CA ALA A 134 18.79 -12.73 5.80
C ALA A 134 17.26 -12.79 6.12
N ASP A 135 16.86 -12.12 7.18
CA ASP A 135 15.51 -12.06 7.74
C ASP A 135 14.75 -10.76 7.41
N LEU A 136 15.31 -9.92 6.52
CA LEU A 136 14.78 -8.60 6.17
C LEU A 136 14.48 -8.50 4.69
N ARG A 137 13.29 -7.99 4.36
CA ARG A 137 12.96 -7.49 3.02
C ARG A 137 12.58 -6.02 3.09
N VAL A 138 13.08 -5.23 2.14
CA VAL A 138 12.78 -3.80 2.05
C VAL A 138 12.39 -3.47 0.62
N ILE A 139 11.33 -2.70 0.46
CA ILE A 139 10.96 -2.16 -0.84
C ILE A 139 10.89 -0.64 -0.76
N GLU A 140 11.76 0.02 -1.56
CA GLU A 140 11.95 1.47 -1.52
C GLU A 140 12.22 1.95 -0.07
N GLN A 141 11.64 3.00 0.39
CA GLN A 141 11.63 3.42 1.81
C GLN A 141 10.21 3.35 2.35
N ARG A 142 9.45 2.38 1.84
CA ARG A 142 8.02 2.31 2.09
C ARG A 142 7.68 1.26 3.11
N TRP A 143 8.17 0.02 2.93
CA TRP A 143 7.91 -1.10 3.82
C TRP A 143 9.20 -1.83 4.16
N GLN A 144 9.32 -2.25 5.43
CA GLN A 144 10.36 -3.15 5.91
C GLN A 144 9.67 -4.36 6.53
N VAL A 145 10.00 -5.54 6.05
CA VAL A 145 9.43 -6.81 6.51
C VAL A 145 10.52 -7.57 7.26
N HIS A 146 10.31 -7.78 8.54
CA HIS A 146 11.19 -8.52 9.43
C HIS A 146 10.60 -9.90 9.68
N TYR A 147 11.29 -10.95 9.23
CA TYR A 147 10.87 -12.34 9.44
C TYR A 147 11.49 -12.87 10.72
N GLN A 148 10.66 -13.44 11.58
CA GLN A 148 11.10 -14.18 12.76
C GLN A 148 10.82 -15.67 12.50
N GLN A 149 11.76 -16.54 12.82
CA GLN A 149 11.53 -17.97 12.66
C GLN A 149 11.31 -18.62 14.04
N PRO A 150 10.28 -19.50 14.17
CA PRO A 150 9.40 -20.01 13.10
C PRO A 150 8.28 -19.07 12.63
N GLU A 151 7.86 -18.09 13.30
CA GLU A 151 6.83 -17.07 13.04
C GLU A 151 6.56 -16.31 14.35
N PRO A 152 6.03 -15.08 14.37
CA PRO A 152 5.41 -14.25 13.34
C PRO A 152 6.41 -13.48 12.45
N PHE A 153 5.89 -12.65 11.53
CA PHE A 153 6.68 -11.60 10.87
C PHE A 153 6.06 -10.22 11.12
N ARG A 154 6.89 -9.20 11.01
CA ARG A 154 6.49 -7.80 11.23
C ARG A 154 6.69 -6.98 9.98
N ILE A 155 5.74 -6.10 9.70
CA ILE A 155 5.85 -5.09 8.66
C ILE A 155 5.88 -3.72 9.30
N ASP A 156 6.96 -2.98 9.08
CA ASP A 156 7.08 -1.58 9.48
C ASP A 156 6.69 -0.69 8.31
N MET A 157 5.75 0.20 8.55
CA MET A 157 5.22 1.19 7.63
C MET A 157 5.79 2.58 7.95
N LYS A 158 5.44 3.58 7.16
CA LYS A 158 5.75 4.98 7.49
C LYS A 158 4.91 5.46 8.68
N GLY A 159 5.48 6.36 9.50
CA GLY A 159 4.74 7.06 10.55
C GLY A 159 4.48 6.23 11.80
N ASP A 160 5.43 5.43 12.22
CA ASP A 160 5.40 4.62 13.46
C ASP A 160 4.22 3.62 13.49
N LEU A 161 3.78 3.18 12.31
CA LEU A 161 2.75 2.17 12.13
C LEU A 161 3.41 0.82 11.88
N HIS A 162 3.05 -0.18 12.69
CA HIS A 162 3.59 -1.53 12.62
C HIS A 162 2.47 -2.56 12.55
N TYR A 163 2.72 -3.62 11.83
CA TYR A 163 1.84 -4.79 11.80
C TYR A 163 2.64 -6.02 12.17
N THR A 164 2.16 -6.79 13.14
CA THR A 164 2.66 -8.14 13.44
C THR A 164 1.67 -9.14 12.89
N ILE A 165 2.17 -10.06 12.08
CA ILE A 165 1.35 -11.02 11.34
C ILE A 165 1.72 -12.45 11.75
N SER A 166 0.73 -13.24 12.11
CA SER A 166 0.85 -14.67 12.40
C SER A 166 -0.26 -15.46 11.70
N PRO A 167 -0.03 -16.73 11.35
CA PRO A 167 -1.10 -17.61 10.95
C PRO A 167 -2.16 -17.70 12.03
N LEU A 168 -3.42 -17.74 11.63
CA LEU A 168 -4.48 -18.13 12.52
C LEU A 168 -4.51 -19.66 12.55
N GLU A 169 -4.06 -20.26 13.66
CA GLU A 169 -4.16 -21.69 13.82
C GLU A 169 -5.65 -22.11 13.81
N ALA A 170 -5.98 -23.08 12.94
CA ALA A 170 -7.31 -23.68 13.02
C ALA A 170 -7.42 -24.35 14.40
N ALA A 171 -8.46 -24.00 15.15
CA ALA A 171 -8.75 -24.70 16.40
C ALA A 171 -8.87 -26.20 16.13
N PRO A 172 -8.29 -27.06 16.95
CA PRO A 172 -8.33 -28.51 16.79
C PRO A 172 -9.74 -29.08 16.80
#